data_5836fad8b33395786d64b63eae55a8f8
#
_entry.id   5836fad8b33395786d64b63eae55a8f8
#
_cell.length_a   1.000
_cell.length_b   1.000
_cell.length_c   1.000
_cell.angle_alpha   90.00
_cell.angle_beta   90.00
_cell.angle_gamma   90.00
#
_symmetry.space_group_name_H-M   'P 1'
#
loop_
_entity.id
_entity.type
_entity.pdbx_description
1 polymer ?
#
loop_
_entity_poly.entity_id
_entity_poly.type
_entity_poly.pdbx_seq_one_letter_code
_entity_poly.pdbx_strand_id
1 'polypeptide(L)'
;MKRILLLLMSVFIAAAVFSQDRVRAYLVSNAHFDSQWNWDVQRSIREYIPKTLDQNLFLLGTYPDYVFNFEGGIKYQWMKEYYPHQYELIKRYIREGRWHVTGSTWDATDPNIPSAESFTRNILYGQHFYRREFGVEGTDIFLPDCFGFGWTLPTIAAHSGLIGFSTQKLMWRHRPFHGTSKIPFEIGLWQGVDGSRIMAVMDAHNYTTKWRYEDLSHSKYLQDIAQSNPLNAVYHYYGTGDTGGAPTIESVRALELGLQGDGPVEIISATSDRLYKDYLPYSSHPELPVWNGELLMDVHATGCYTSQAAMKLYNRRNEQLADAAERSAVAADWLGAVPYPREVLTEAWKRFIWHQFHDDLTGTSLPRAYEFSWNDELISLKQFGDVLTTSVGAVSRGLDTDVKGLPVVLYNAAGFEVSDVVEVTLPLEGSKFTVYDDKGVRVPSQVLGTQQGQTRLLVEATVPAAGYAVYDIRKGGQPKAPAIKAGAWGLENSVYKLTLDANGDISSIVDKRHGRELVAAGKSIRLAFFPQNESYSWPAWEILKKTVDASPQAITGEVKVTVAEEGPLRASVCVERTLGDSRFRQWITLREGAQADRIDLVNDIDWQSSNALLKAEFPLSVSNLSLIHISEPT
;
A
#
# COMPACT_ATOMS: atom_id res chain seq x y z
N MET A 1 46.86 58.89 -2.36
CA MET A 1 45.49 58.38 -2.06
C MET A 1 44.85 57.65 -3.23
N LYS A 2 44.78 58.16 -4.46
CA LYS A 2 44.13 57.47 -5.60
C LYS A 2 44.77 56.11 -5.98
N ARG A 3 46.08 55.91 -5.84
CA ARG A 3 46.75 54.62 -6.09
C ARG A 3 46.51 53.54 -5.01
N ILE A 4 46.33 53.94 -3.74
CA ILE A 4 46.04 53.05 -2.63
C ILE A 4 44.56 52.58 -2.70
N LEU A 5 43.65 53.47 -3.13
CA LEU A 5 42.25 53.13 -3.33
C LEU A 5 42.03 52.11 -4.46
N LEU A 6 42.82 52.22 -5.56
CA LEU A 6 42.79 51.26 -6.67
C LEU A 6 43.38 49.90 -6.30
N LEU A 7 44.40 49.85 -5.41
CA LEU A 7 44.94 48.58 -4.92
C LEU A 7 43.99 47.88 -3.95
N LEU A 8 43.29 48.62 -3.08
CA LEU A 8 42.26 48.08 -2.19
C LEU A 8 41.02 47.62 -2.98
N MET A 9 40.60 48.33 -4.02
CA MET A 9 39.53 47.88 -4.90
C MET A 9 39.90 46.62 -5.71
N SER A 10 41.14 46.51 -6.19
CA SER A 10 41.57 45.28 -6.89
C SER A 10 41.74 44.08 -5.96
N VAL A 11 42.11 44.28 -4.70
CA VAL A 11 42.13 43.19 -3.68
C VAL A 11 40.72 42.78 -3.30
N PHE A 12 39.77 43.71 -3.17
CA PHE A 12 38.35 43.38 -2.93
C PHE A 12 37.67 42.71 -4.14
N ILE A 13 38.02 43.11 -5.35
CA ILE A 13 37.51 42.47 -6.58
C ILE A 13 38.15 41.08 -6.78
N ALA A 14 39.43 40.89 -6.43
CA ALA A 14 40.09 39.59 -6.46
C ALA A 14 39.54 38.63 -5.36
N ALA A 15 39.13 39.17 -4.21
CA ALA A 15 38.50 38.36 -3.17
C ALA A 15 37.01 38.03 -3.47
N ALA A 16 36.36 38.84 -4.34
CA ALA A 16 34.98 38.59 -4.80
C ALA A 16 34.87 37.64 -6.00
N VAL A 17 35.99 37.28 -6.66
CA VAL A 17 36.02 36.44 -7.87
C VAL A 17 36.37 34.96 -7.57
N PHE A 18 36.64 34.57 -6.32
CA PHE A 18 36.95 33.19 -5.93
C PHE A 18 36.08 32.64 -4.80
N SER A 19 34.79 32.97 -4.79
CA SER A 19 33.83 32.09 -4.18
C SER A 19 33.08 31.39 -5.33
N GLN A 20 33.74 30.51 -6.02
CA GLN A 20 33.04 29.43 -6.69
C GLN A 20 32.46 28.59 -5.57
N ASP A 21 31.13 28.64 -5.39
CA ASP A 21 30.48 27.85 -4.33
C ASP A 21 30.94 26.40 -4.47
N ARG A 22 31.62 25.90 -3.44
CA ARG A 22 32.07 24.49 -3.41
C ARG A 22 30.86 23.59 -3.63
N VAL A 23 31.03 22.50 -4.37
CA VAL A 23 30.02 21.44 -4.46
C VAL A 23 29.74 20.92 -3.05
N ARG A 24 28.49 20.85 -2.67
CA ARG A 24 28.09 20.28 -1.36
C ARG A 24 27.66 18.83 -1.54
N ALA A 25 28.37 17.90 -0.90
CA ALA A 25 28.07 16.48 -0.94
C ALA A 25 27.50 15.99 0.41
N TYR A 26 26.20 15.78 0.44
CA TYR A 26 25.48 15.20 1.57
C TYR A 26 25.62 13.68 1.51
N LEU A 27 26.55 13.12 2.29
CA LEU A 27 26.81 11.69 2.35
C LEU A 27 25.97 11.06 3.47
N VAL A 28 24.97 10.28 3.09
CA VAL A 28 24.00 9.68 3.99
C VAL A 28 24.34 8.21 4.21
N SER A 29 24.93 7.92 5.37
CA SER A 29 25.24 6.54 5.75
C SER A 29 23.94 5.79 6.04
N ASN A 30 23.88 4.52 5.69
CA ASN A 30 22.72 3.69 6.00
C ASN A 30 23.09 2.22 6.16
N ALA A 31 22.15 1.48 6.71
CA ALA A 31 22.13 0.03 6.68
C ALA A 31 20.71 -0.38 6.32
N HIS A 32 20.40 -0.43 5.01
CA HIS A 32 19.11 -0.93 4.56
C HIS A 32 18.88 -2.33 5.12
N PHE A 33 17.71 -2.53 5.73
CA PHE A 33 17.45 -3.75 6.49
C PHE A 33 16.02 -4.22 6.23
N ASP A 34 15.91 -5.32 5.49
CA ASP A 34 14.63 -5.96 5.26
C ASP A 34 14.16 -6.69 6.50
N SER A 35 12.96 -6.31 6.98
CA SER A 35 12.31 -6.90 8.16
C SER A 35 12.13 -8.41 8.00
N GLN A 36 11.84 -8.83 6.78
CA GLN A 36 11.97 -10.20 6.25
C GLN A 36 12.03 -10.13 4.72
N TRP A 37 12.67 -11.11 4.09
CA TRP A 37 12.80 -11.24 2.64
C TRP A 37 13.25 -12.65 2.27
N ASN A 38 14.59 -12.87 2.07
CA ASN A 38 15.19 -14.20 1.92
C ASN A 38 15.40 -14.91 3.28
N TRP A 39 14.73 -14.43 4.30
CA TRP A 39 14.72 -14.92 5.67
C TRP A 39 13.44 -14.48 6.38
N ASP A 40 13.13 -15.13 7.49
CA ASP A 40 12.01 -14.79 8.35
C ASP A 40 12.38 -13.75 9.43
N VAL A 41 11.37 -13.20 10.08
CA VAL A 41 11.50 -12.19 11.14
C VAL A 41 12.35 -12.68 12.32
N GLN A 42 12.34 -13.97 12.63
CA GLN A 42 13.13 -14.52 13.74
C GLN A 42 14.63 -14.39 13.44
N ARG A 43 15.03 -14.58 12.20
CA ARG A 43 16.42 -14.37 11.79
C ARG A 43 16.79 -12.89 11.80
N SER A 44 15.90 -12.00 11.40
CA SER A 44 16.09 -10.55 11.52
C SER A 44 16.41 -10.14 12.95
N ILE A 45 15.58 -10.59 13.89
CA ILE A 45 15.78 -10.28 15.31
C ILE A 45 17.06 -10.89 15.86
N ARG A 46 17.35 -12.16 15.53
CA ARG A 46 18.48 -12.90 16.13
C ARG A 46 19.83 -12.52 15.54
N GLU A 47 19.91 -12.20 14.25
CA GLU A 47 21.18 -12.01 13.54
C GLU A 47 21.40 -10.56 13.08
N TYR A 48 20.40 -9.94 12.45
CA TYR A 48 20.62 -8.66 11.76
C TYR A 48 20.45 -7.44 12.66
N ILE A 49 19.56 -7.50 13.64
CA ILE A 49 19.43 -6.46 14.66
C ILE A 49 20.73 -6.32 15.47
N PRO A 50 21.28 -7.38 16.11
CA PRO A 50 22.54 -7.24 16.87
C PRO A 50 23.72 -6.87 15.97
N LYS A 51 23.80 -7.39 14.75
CA LYS A 51 24.82 -6.98 13.78
C LYS A 51 24.79 -5.47 13.53
N THR A 52 23.59 -4.90 13.32
CA THR A 52 23.42 -3.46 13.08
C THR A 52 23.79 -2.64 14.31
N LEU A 53 23.36 -3.07 15.49
CA LEU A 53 23.68 -2.42 16.76
C LEU A 53 25.20 -2.42 17.01
N ASP A 54 25.82 -3.58 17.02
CA ASP A 54 27.22 -3.73 17.43
C ASP A 54 28.17 -3.00 16.49
N GLN A 55 27.94 -3.11 15.17
CA GLN A 55 28.80 -2.46 14.20
C GLN A 55 28.69 -0.93 14.25
N ASN A 56 27.48 -0.39 14.35
CA ASN A 56 27.30 1.07 14.42
C ASN A 56 27.74 1.64 15.78
N LEU A 57 27.50 0.95 16.88
CA LEU A 57 28.02 1.39 18.19
C LEU A 57 29.56 1.45 18.21
N PHE A 58 30.21 0.49 17.54
CA PHE A 58 31.66 0.55 17.35
C PHE A 58 32.10 1.78 16.52
N LEU A 59 31.45 2.03 15.38
CA LEU A 59 31.77 3.16 14.52
C LEU A 59 31.52 4.50 15.22
N LEU A 60 30.37 4.66 15.86
CA LEU A 60 30.01 5.85 16.63
C LEU A 60 30.96 6.10 17.82
N GLY A 61 31.44 5.04 18.44
CA GLY A 61 32.44 5.14 19.54
C GLY A 61 33.84 5.49 19.05
N THR A 62 34.16 5.22 17.80
CA THR A 62 35.51 5.37 17.22
C THR A 62 35.66 6.64 16.39
N TYR A 63 34.65 7.03 15.63
CA TYR A 63 34.68 8.12 14.66
C TYR A 63 33.72 9.25 15.07
N PRO A 64 34.23 10.40 15.56
CA PRO A 64 33.39 11.45 16.16
C PRO A 64 32.44 12.13 15.17
N ASP A 65 32.79 12.24 13.90
CA ASP A 65 32.00 12.92 12.88
C ASP A 65 31.05 11.98 12.11
N TYR A 66 31.09 10.69 12.42
CA TYR A 66 30.21 9.69 11.82
C TYR A 66 28.76 9.88 12.28
N VAL A 67 27.84 10.04 11.31
CA VAL A 67 26.39 10.05 11.50
C VAL A 67 25.80 8.81 10.85
N PHE A 68 24.95 8.10 11.57
CA PHE A 68 24.24 6.91 11.06
C PHE A 68 22.75 7.18 10.92
N ASN A 69 22.17 6.79 9.81
CA ASN A 69 20.74 6.92 9.50
C ASN A 69 20.08 5.54 9.51
N PHE A 70 19.03 5.38 10.32
CA PHE A 70 18.32 4.10 10.42
C PHE A 70 16.81 4.30 10.54
N GLU A 71 16.03 3.54 9.74
CA GLU A 71 14.59 3.69 9.57
C GLU A 71 13.81 2.50 10.16
N GLY A 72 12.50 2.73 10.40
CA GLY A 72 11.53 1.69 10.77
C GLY A 72 11.29 1.55 12.28
N GLY A 73 10.16 2.09 12.75
CA GLY A 73 9.77 2.04 14.18
C GLY A 73 9.71 0.63 14.75
N ILE A 74 9.29 -0.35 13.97
CA ILE A 74 9.23 -1.77 14.38
C ILE A 74 10.64 -2.32 14.69
N LYS A 75 11.66 -1.93 13.93
CA LYS A 75 13.05 -2.37 14.14
C LYS A 75 13.60 -1.85 15.47
N TYR A 76 13.29 -0.58 15.80
CA TYR A 76 13.60 -0.01 17.11
C TYR A 76 12.80 -0.67 18.24
N GLN A 77 11.56 -1.10 17.99
CA GLN A 77 10.79 -1.86 18.97
C GLN A 77 11.47 -3.21 19.27
N TRP A 78 11.94 -3.93 18.24
CA TRP A 78 12.72 -5.16 18.44
C TRP A 78 14.04 -4.92 19.18
N MET A 79 14.75 -3.82 18.87
CA MET A 79 15.96 -3.44 19.62
C MET A 79 15.64 -3.22 21.10
N LYS A 80 14.54 -2.53 21.41
CA LYS A 80 14.10 -2.28 22.80
C LYS A 80 13.75 -3.57 23.53
N GLU A 81 13.07 -4.49 22.86
CA GLU A 81 12.56 -5.73 23.46
C GLU A 81 13.67 -6.77 23.65
N TYR A 82 14.50 -6.98 22.65
CA TYR A 82 15.47 -8.08 22.65
C TYR A 82 16.91 -7.66 22.99
N TYR A 83 17.23 -6.38 22.83
CA TYR A 83 18.58 -5.82 23.05
C TYR A 83 18.55 -4.54 23.90
N PRO A 84 17.94 -4.54 25.09
CA PRO A 84 17.68 -3.33 25.87
C PRO A 84 18.94 -2.57 26.28
N HIS A 85 20.06 -3.26 26.48
CA HIS A 85 21.32 -2.60 26.81
C HIS A 85 21.85 -1.75 25.66
N GLN A 86 21.94 -2.31 24.45
CA GLN A 86 22.36 -1.56 23.25
C GLN A 86 21.35 -0.47 22.91
N TYR A 87 20.05 -0.72 23.13
CA TYR A 87 18.99 0.28 22.92
C TYR A 87 19.20 1.55 23.77
N GLU A 88 19.61 1.43 25.00
CA GLU A 88 19.96 2.60 25.83
C GLU A 88 21.21 3.33 25.33
N LEU A 89 22.16 2.63 24.72
CA LEU A 89 23.33 3.27 24.10
C LEU A 89 22.95 4.05 22.84
N ILE A 90 22.09 3.50 21.98
CA ILE A 90 21.64 4.25 20.78
C ILE A 90 20.82 5.49 21.16
N LYS A 91 20.01 5.46 22.23
CA LYS A 91 19.31 6.64 22.73
C LYS A 91 20.27 7.80 23.06
N ARG A 92 21.46 7.50 23.56
CA ARG A 92 22.49 8.51 23.78
C ARG A 92 22.93 9.13 22.45
N TYR A 93 23.27 8.30 21.46
CA TYR A 93 23.70 8.79 20.15
C TYR A 93 22.59 9.51 19.38
N ILE A 94 21.32 9.15 19.59
CA ILE A 94 20.17 9.92 19.06
C ILE A 94 20.14 11.33 19.67
N ARG A 95 20.31 11.47 20.99
CA ARG A 95 20.37 12.79 21.64
C ARG A 95 21.59 13.62 21.21
N GLU A 96 22.69 12.97 20.87
CA GLU A 96 23.90 13.61 20.32
C GLU A 96 23.74 14.00 18.85
N GLY A 97 22.65 13.60 18.16
CA GLY A 97 22.39 13.83 16.75
C GLY A 97 23.24 12.96 15.80
N ARG A 98 23.89 11.93 16.33
CA ARG A 98 24.81 11.05 15.59
C ARG A 98 24.20 9.72 15.16
N TRP A 99 23.14 9.27 15.80
CA TRP A 99 22.23 8.25 15.29
C TRP A 99 20.93 8.95 14.90
N HIS A 100 20.72 9.14 13.62
CA HIS A 100 19.52 9.78 13.11
C HIS A 100 18.40 8.76 12.90
N VAL A 101 17.24 9.05 13.49
CA VAL A 101 16.01 8.30 13.25
C VAL A 101 15.45 8.81 11.94
N THR A 102 15.74 8.07 10.85
CA THR A 102 15.39 8.49 9.49
C THR A 102 14.06 7.91 9.04
N GLY A 103 13.41 8.56 8.08
CA GLY A 103 12.07 8.22 7.68
C GLY A 103 11.05 8.48 8.79
N SER A 104 9.79 8.34 8.49
CA SER A 104 8.73 8.67 9.43
C SER A 104 7.80 7.48 9.71
N THR A 105 8.04 6.36 9.06
CA THR A 105 7.12 5.22 9.00
C THR A 105 7.39 4.17 10.07
N TRP A 106 6.36 3.36 10.35
CA TRP A 106 6.48 2.20 11.24
C TRP A 106 7.43 1.14 10.68
N ASP A 107 7.39 0.90 9.35
CA ASP A 107 8.42 0.21 8.58
C ASP A 107 8.53 0.80 7.17
N ALA A 108 9.49 0.37 6.36
CA ALA A 108 9.65 0.74 4.95
C ALA A 108 8.51 0.13 4.11
N THR A 109 7.35 0.77 4.18
CA THR A 109 6.10 0.27 3.60
C THR A 109 6.07 0.41 2.08
N ASP A 110 5.44 -0.56 1.39
CA ASP A 110 5.10 -0.40 -0.03
C ASP A 110 4.17 0.81 -0.22
N PRO A 111 4.48 1.75 -1.13
CA PRO A 111 3.69 2.96 -1.28
C PRO A 111 2.58 2.88 -2.33
N ASN A 112 2.34 1.70 -2.94
CA ASN A 112 1.39 1.54 -4.05
C ASN A 112 0.13 0.75 -3.69
N ILE A 113 0.27 -0.33 -2.90
CA ILE A 113 -0.83 -1.25 -2.59
C ILE A 113 -1.67 -0.78 -1.40
N PRO A 114 -1.07 -0.26 -0.29
CA PRO A 114 -1.83 0.22 0.84
C PRO A 114 -2.75 1.39 0.48
N SER A 115 -3.88 1.49 1.19
CA SER A 115 -4.72 2.69 1.11
C SER A 115 -4.01 3.92 1.67
N ALA A 116 -4.46 5.12 1.28
CA ALA A 116 -3.94 6.37 1.81
C ALA A 116 -4.06 6.46 3.34
N GLU A 117 -5.15 5.91 3.91
CA GLU A 117 -5.33 5.80 5.36
C GLU A 117 -4.25 4.95 6.00
N SER A 118 -3.98 3.75 5.45
CA SER A 118 -2.94 2.87 5.96
C SER A 118 -1.56 3.49 5.90
N PHE A 119 -1.23 4.18 4.80
CA PHE A 119 0.05 4.87 4.68
C PHE A 119 0.17 6.01 5.71
N THR A 120 -0.90 6.78 5.91
CA THR A 120 -0.97 7.82 6.94
C THR A 120 -0.82 7.23 8.35
N ARG A 121 -1.43 6.07 8.62
CA ARG A 121 -1.27 5.34 9.89
C ARG A 121 0.16 4.82 10.08
N ASN A 122 0.80 4.38 9.01
CA ASN A 122 2.19 3.95 9.05
C ASN A 122 3.11 5.11 9.51
N ILE A 123 2.91 6.31 8.98
CA ILE A 123 3.59 7.54 9.46
C ILE A 123 3.18 7.86 10.91
N LEU A 124 1.89 7.85 11.22
CA LEU A 124 1.39 8.18 12.57
C LEU A 124 2.02 7.29 13.65
N TYR A 125 2.05 5.98 13.44
CA TYR A 125 2.59 5.05 14.43
C TYR A 125 4.12 5.10 14.51
N GLY A 126 4.82 5.34 13.40
CA GLY A 126 6.25 5.60 13.38
C GLY A 126 6.60 6.86 14.19
N GLN A 127 5.98 7.99 13.86
CA GLN A 127 6.17 9.27 14.55
C GLN A 127 5.80 9.20 16.03
N HIS A 128 4.67 8.53 16.37
CA HIS A 128 4.27 8.37 17.76
C HIS A 128 5.32 7.58 18.56
N PHE A 129 5.89 6.52 17.98
CA PHE A 129 6.94 5.73 18.61
C PHE A 129 8.20 6.57 18.82
N TYR A 130 8.67 7.27 17.77
CA TYR A 130 9.89 8.09 17.85
C TYR A 130 9.77 9.21 18.87
N ARG A 131 8.64 9.91 18.89
CA ARG A 131 8.36 10.96 19.85
C ARG A 131 8.34 10.44 21.28
N ARG A 132 7.70 9.31 21.52
CA ARG A 132 7.60 8.71 22.85
C ARG A 132 8.92 8.14 23.36
N GLU A 133 9.70 7.46 22.50
CA GLU A 133 10.91 6.76 22.91
C GLU A 133 12.15 7.65 22.91
N PHE A 134 12.22 8.59 21.98
CA PHE A 134 13.43 9.37 21.72
C PHE A 134 13.24 10.88 21.85
N GLY A 135 12.00 11.37 21.87
CA GLY A 135 11.71 12.82 21.88
C GLY A 135 11.99 13.50 20.53
N VAL A 136 12.07 12.74 19.44
CA VAL A 136 12.35 13.25 18.08
C VAL A 136 11.22 12.91 17.13
N GLU A 137 11.20 13.61 16.00
CA GLU A 137 10.28 13.35 14.88
C GLU A 137 11.09 13.17 13.58
N GLY A 138 10.67 12.23 12.74
CA GLY A 138 11.14 12.15 11.36
C GLY A 138 10.56 13.30 10.54
N THR A 139 11.30 13.81 9.58
CA THR A 139 10.88 14.93 8.72
C THR A 139 10.88 14.56 7.24
N ASP A 140 11.16 13.31 6.92
CA ASP A 140 11.28 12.81 5.57
C ASP A 140 10.59 11.45 5.39
N ILE A 141 10.40 11.06 4.15
CA ILE A 141 10.11 9.69 3.73
C ILE A 141 11.40 9.10 3.16
N PHE A 142 11.85 8.03 3.78
CA PHE A 142 13.09 7.33 3.41
C PHE A 142 12.75 5.90 2.99
N LEU A 143 12.66 5.69 1.67
CA LEU A 143 12.25 4.41 1.07
C LEU A 143 13.26 3.99 -0.02
N PRO A 144 14.45 3.54 0.39
CA PRO A 144 15.55 3.29 -0.56
C PRO A 144 15.26 2.16 -1.54
N ASP A 145 14.47 1.14 -1.18
CA ASP A 145 14.29 -0.07 -1.98
C ASP A 145 12.84 -0.40 -2.40
N CYS A 146 11.87 0.46 -2.16
CA CYS A 146 10.48 0.23 -2.58
C CYS A 146 10.29 0.29 -4.10
N PHE A 147 9.33 -0.49 -4.61
CA PHE A 147 9.21 -0.83 -6.04
C PHE A 147 8.30 0.13 -6.83
N GLY A 148 8.62 1.42 -6.80
CA GLY A 148 7.84 2.48 -7.43
C GLY A 148 6.92 3.20 -6.44
N PHE A 149 6.39 4.37 -6.83
CA PHE A 149 5.72 5.29 -5.92
C PHE A 149 4.53 5.94 -6.59
N GLY A 150 3.37 5.85 -5.94
CA GLY A 150 2.14 6.49 -6.40
C GLY A 150 2.16 8.01 -6.26
N TRP A 151 1.43 8.70 -7.12
CA TRP A 151 1.37 10.16 -7.16
C TRP A 151 0.73 10.82 -5.92
N THR A 152 0.01 10.07 -5.10
CA THR A 152 -0.55 10.57 -3.83
C THR A 152 0.48 10.70 -2.72
N LEU A 153 1.65 10.09 -2.86
CA LEU A 153 2.67 10.06 -1.80
C LEU A 153 3.14 11.47 -1.37
N PRO A 154 3.49 12.40 -2.28
CA PRO A 154 3.89 13.75 -1.86
C PRO A 154 2.77 14.54 -1.18
N THR A 155 1.49 14.32 -1.55
CA THR A 155 0.35 14.90 -0.83
C THR A 155 0.30 14.39 0.62
N ILE A 156 0.35 13.07 0.82
CA ILE A 156 0.33 12.46 2.16
C ILE A 156 1.51 12.96 2.99
N ALA A 157 2.70 13.02 2.41
CA ALA A 157 3.90 13.51 3.07
C ALA A 157 3.74 14.97 3.53
N ALA A 158 3.35 15.87 2.63
CA ALA A 158 3.18 17.30 2.93
C ALA A 158 2.12 17.52 4.04
N HIS A 159 0.97 16.84 3.96
CA HIS A 159 -0.08 16.93 4.99
C HIS A 159 0.32 16.27 6.32
N SER A 160 1.31 15.38 6.31
CA SER A 160 1.92 14.82 7.52
C SER A 160 3.06 15.68 8.09
N GLY A 161 3.33 16.85 7.51
CA GLY A 161 4.40 17.77 7.93
C GLY A 161 5.80 17.34 7.49
N LEU A 162 5.91 16.40 6.54
CA LEU A 162 7.18 15.93 6.02
C LEU A 162 7.63 16.82 4.85
N ILE A 163 8.95 17.05 4.77
CA ILE A 163 9.54 18.00 3.84
C ILE A 163 10.36 17.36 2.72
N GLY A 164 10.68 16.06 2.84
CA GLY A 164 11.56 15.39 1.90
C GLY A 164 11.21 13.94 1.62
N PHE A 165 11.74 13.46 0.51
CA PHE A 165 11.63 12.07 0.05
C PHE A 165 12.95 11.64 -0.59
N SER A 166 13.41 10.41 -0.32
CA SER A 166 14.56 9.84 -1.02
C SER A 166 14.40 8.35 -1.31
N THR A 167 14.94 7.95 -2.45
CA THR A 167 15.03 6.56 -2.91
C THR A 167 16.23 6.35 -3.82
N GLN A 168 16.66 5.10 -3.99
CA GLN A 168 17.61 4.69 -5.04
C GLN A 168 16.98 3.68 -6.02
N LYS A 169 15.81 3.15 -5.70
CA LYS A 169 15.22 2.04 -6.47
C LYS A 169 14.87 2.42 -7.89
N LEU A 170 14.53 3.68 -8.14
CA LEU A 170 14.19 4.16 -9.47
C LEU A 170 15.35 4.04 -10.48
N MET A 171 16.60 4.04 -10.02
CA MET A 171 17.78 3.79 -10.87
C MET A 171 17.77 2.41 -11.56
N TRP A 172 17.03 1.44 -11.03
CA TRP A 172 16.89 0.10 -11.60
C TRP A 172 16.22 0.11 -12.98
N ARG A 173 15.47 1.17 -13.31
CA ARG A 173 14.91 1.39 -14.66
C ARG A 173 15.98 1.47 -15.75
N HIS A 174 17.17 1.93 -15.42
CA HIS A 174 18.28 2.08 -16.38
C HIS A 174 19.08 0.79 -16.62
N ARG A 175 18.78 -0.27 -15.89
CA ARG A 175 19.42 -1.56 -16.14
C ARG A 175 18.85 -2.17 -17.42
N PRO A 176 19.68 -2.88 -18.25
CA PRO A 176 19.27 -3.36 -19.57
C PRO A 176 18.00 -4.20 -19.61
N PHE A 177 17.59 -4.75 -18.47
CA PHE A 177 16.47 -5.69 -18.38
C PHE A 177 15.30 -5.16 -17.52
N HIS A 178 15.35 -3.93 -17.02
CA HIS A 178 14.41 -3.43 -16.02
C HIS A 178 13.55 -2.25 -16.48
N GLY A 179 13.54 -1.93 -17.77
CA GLY A 179 12.71 -0.90 -18.37
C GLY A 179 13.47 0.30 -18.91
N THR A 180 12.77 1.19 -19.60
CA THR A 180 13.34 2.31 -20.35
C THR A 180 12.91 3.67 -19.81
N SER A 181 12.02 3.73 -18.81
CA SER A 181 11.55 4.99 -18.23
C SER A 181 12.69 5.74 -17.56
N LYS A 182 12.80 7.04 -17.85
CA LYS A 182 13.81 7.91 -17.25
C LYS A 182 13.36 8.42 -15.89
N ILE A 183 14.30 8.54 -14.95
CA ILE A 183 14.11 9.32 -13.73
C ILE A 183 13.91 10.78 -14.14
N PRO A 184 12.89 11.49 -13.64
CA PRO A 184 12.60 12.87 -14.06
C PRO A 184 13.76 13.83 -13.78
N PHE A 185 14.38 13.68 -12.60
CA PHE A 185 15.54 14.42 -12.14
C PHE A 185 16.20 13.67 -10.97
N GLU A 186 17.40 14.05 -10.62
CA GLU A 186 18.09 13.52 -9.44
C GLU A 186 17.59 14.21 -8.15
N ILE A 187 17.65 15.54 -8.11
CA ILE A 187 17.17 16.39 -7.01
C ILE A 187 16.19 17.43 -7.57
N GLY A 188 15.02 17.56 -6.96
CA GLY A 188 13.99 18.48 -7.40
C GLY A 188 12.78 18.51 -6.47
N LEU A 189 11.64 18.97 -6.96
CA LEU A 189 10.38 19.01 -6.24
C LEU A 189 9.40 17.99 -6.82
N TRP A 190 8.80 17.18 -5.94
CA TRP A 190 7.71 16.29 -6.31
C TRP A 190 6.38 16.89 -5.87
N GLN A 191 5.50 17.14 -6.84
CA GLN A 191 4.20 17.75 -6.62
C GLN A 191 3.12 16.67 -6.57
N GLY A 192 2.32 16.70 -5.52
CA GLY A 192 1.18 15.82 -5.31
C GLY A 192 -0.08 16.23 -6.08
N VAL A 193 -1.12 15.41 -5.97
CA VAL A 193 -2.41 15.58 -6.67
C VAL A 193 -3.16 16.86 -6.29
N ASP A 194 -2.91 17.39 -5.10
CA ASP A 194 -3.49 18.63 -4.58
C ASP A 194 -2.61 19.88 -4.79
N GLY A 195 -1.46 19.72 -5.47
CA GLY A 195 -0.49 20.78 -5.68
C GLY A 195 0.54 20.97 -4.56
N SER A 196 0.44 20.24 -3.45
CA SER A 196 1.46 20.21 -2.39
C SER A 196 2.80 19.76 -2.94
N ARG A 197 3.91 20.26 -2.38
CA ARG A 197 5.27 19.94 -2.85
C ARG A 197 6.17 19.56 -1.70
N ILE A 198 6.99 18.54 -1.93
CA ILE A 198 8.14 18.17 -1.08
C ILE A 198 9.40 18.12 -1.93
N MET A 199 10.57 18.30 -1.33
CA MET A 199 11.82 18.04 -2.04
C MET A 199 11.99 16.54 -2.22
N ALA A 200 12.47 16.12 -3.40
CA ALA A 200 12.67 14.71 -3.71
C ALA A 200 14.07 14.48 -4.27
N VAL A 201 14.72 13.46 -3.72
CA VAL A 201 15.92 12.84 -4.28
C VAL A 201 15.48 11.52 -4.90
N MET A 202 15.33 11.51 -6.22
CA MET A 202 14.82 10.36 -6.97
C MET A 202 15.92 9.37 -7.38
N ASP A 203 17.18 9.80 -7.29
CA ASP A 203 18.36 8.94 -7.37
C ASP A 203 19.35 9.34 -6.28
N ALA A 204 19.25 8.66 -5.13
CA ALA A 204 20.20 8.82 -4.04
C ALA A 204 21.42 7.93 -4.18
N HIS A 205 21.65 7.39 -5.36
CA HIS A 205 22.69 6.41 -5.69
C HIS A 205 22.61 5.13 -4.84
N ASN A 206 23.52 4.20 -5.06
CA ASN A 206 23.40 2.87 -4.46
C ASN A 206 23.67 2.91 -2.94
N TYR A 207 22.71 2.45 -2.14
CA TYR A 207 22.83 2.36 -0.68
C TYR A 207 23.94 1.39 -0.22
N THR A 208 24.43 0.50 -1.08
CA THR A 208 25.57 -0.38 -0.79
C THR A 208 26.92 0.21 -1.21
N THR A 209 26.97 1.49 -1.60
CA THR A 209 28.21 2.15 -1.99
C THR A 209 29.24 2.06 -0.89
N LYS A 210 30.47 1.68 -1.28
CA LYS A 210 31.64 1.61 -0.42
C LYS A 210 32.70 2.58 -0.93
N TRP A 211 33.01 3.57 -0.13
CA TRP A 211 34.09 4.51 -0.43
C TRP A 211 35.44 3.83 -0.19
N ARG A 212 36.37 4.06 -1.10
CA ARG A 212 37.77 3.68 -0.87
C ARG A 212 38.40 4.68 0.10
N TYR A 213 39.48 4.27 0.73
CA TYR A 213 40.23 5.14 1.64
C TYR A 213 40.97 6.22 0.83
N GLU A 214 40.30 7.34 0.57
CA GLU A 214 40.76 8.50 -0.16
C GLU A 214 40.10 9.77 0.39
N ASP A 215 40.69 10.93 0.09
CA ASP A 215 40.09 12.22 0.43
C ASP A 215 38.93 12.54 -0.53
N LEU A 216 37.71 12.37 -0.04
CA LEU A 216 36.49 12.58 -0.84
C LEU A 216 36.30 14.06 -1.24
N SER A 217 36.97 15.02 -0.59
CA SER A 217 36.89 16.44 -1.00
C SER A 217 37.47 16.71 -2.39
N HIS A 218 38.32 15.82 -2.87
CA HIS A 218 38.88 15.84 -4.22
C HIS A 218 38.18 14.87 -5.20
N SER A 219 37.09 14.20 -4.78
CA SER A 219 36.41 13.22 -5.63
C SER A 219 35.84 13.83 -6.91
N LYS A 220 36.43 13.43 -8.06
CA LYS A 220 35.86 13.80 -9.36
C LYS A 220 34.47 13.22 -9.59
N TYR A 221 34.20 12.03 -9.07
CA TYR A 221 32.90 11.39 -9.17
C TYR A 221 31.80 12.24 -8.51
N LEU A 222 32.04 12.79 -7.31
CA LEU A 222 31.08 13.68 -6.65
C LEU A 222 30.92 15.01 -7.38
N GLN A 223 32.01 15.56 -7.97
CA GLN A 223 31.92 16.76 -8.80
C GLN A 223 31.08 16.53 -10.06
N ASP A 224 31.26 15.39 -10.73
CA ASP A 224 30.51 15.05 -11.94
C ASP A 224 29.01 14.86 -11.65
N ILE A 225 28.64 14.23 -10.53
CA ILE A 225 27.25 14.12 -10.06
C ILE A 225 26.63 15.51 -9.82
N ALA A 226 27.33 16.38 -9.10
CA ALA A 226 26.80 17.70 -8.76
C ALA A 226 26.39 18.53 -9.98
N GLN A 227 27.07 18.33 -11.12
CA GLN A 227 26.75 19.02 -12.38
C GLN A 227 25.43 18.57 -13.00
N SER A 228 24.85 17.45 -12.53
CA SER A 228 23.59 16.91 -13.07
C SER A 228 22.34 17.64 -12.56
N ASN A 229 22.47 18.46 -11.52
CA ASN A 229 21.34 19.18 -10.92
C ASN A 229 21.63 20.67 -10.69
N PRO A 230 20.59 21.52 -10.66
CA PRO A 230 20.75 22.97 -10.60
C PRO A 230 21.30 23.49 -9.26
N LEU A 231 21.27 22.69 -8.20
CA LEU A 231 21.78 23.07 -6.88
C LEU A 231 23.30 22.91 -6.77
N ASN A 232 23.96 22.30 -7.76
CA ASN A 232 25.36 21.91 -7.69
C ASN A 232 25.69 21.14 -6.40
N ALA A 233 24.77 20.26 -6.00
CA ALA A 233 24.83 19.48 -4.78
C ALA A 233 24.73 17.97 -5.08
N VAL A 234 25.23 17.17 -4.16
CA VAL A 234 25.14 15.71 -4.21
C VAL A 234 24.38 15.22 -2.97
N TYR A 235 23.45 14.32 -3.16
CA TYR A 235 22.86 13.54 -2.08
C TYR A 235 23.15 12.07 -2.38
N HIS A 236 23.93 11.42 -1.55
CA HIS A 236 24.46 10.11 -1.88
C HIS A 236 24.39 9.15 -0.69
N TYR A 237 23.69 8.03 -0.86
CA TYR A 237 23.72 6.94 0.09
C TYR A 237 25.07 6.23 0.09
N TYR A 238 25.49 5.71 1.23
CA TYR A 238 26.58 4.74 1.33
C TYR A 238 26.37 3.82 2.52
N GLY A 239 26.86 2.59 2.44
CA GLY A 239 26.73 1.68 3.55
C GLY A 239 26.57 0.22 3.16
N THR A 240 25.56 -0.41 3.73
CA THR A 240 25.22 -1.81 3.44
C THR A 240 23.74 -1.96 3.16
N GLY A 241 23.35 -3.06 2.51
CA GLY A 241 21.97 -3.31 2.11
C GLY A 241 21.47 -4.68 2.55
N ASP A 242 20.17 -4.77 2.59
CA ASP A 242 19.29 -5.92 2.80
C ASP A 242 19.40 -6.55 4.20
N THR A 243 20.58 -6.87 4.67
CA THR A 243 20.83 -7.61 5.92
C THR A 243 21.22 -6.72 7.11
N GLY A 244 20.96 -5.42 7.04
CA GLY A 244 21.45 -4.50 8.08
C GLY A 244 22.98 -4.53 8.24
N GLY A 245 23.48 -4.00 9.32
CA GLY A 245 24.90 -3.84 9.59
C GLY A 245 25.33 -2.37 9.62
N ALA A 246 26.48 -2.05 9.06
CA ALA A 246 27.02 -0.69 8.99
C ALA A 246 27.85 -0.47 7.72
N PRO A 247 28.17 0.78 7.37
CA PRO A 247 29.22 1.08 6.40
C PRO A 247 30.55 0.44 6.80
N THR A 248 31.40 0.17 5.83
CA THR A 248 32.75 -0.34 6.11
C THR A 248 33.60 0.71 6.85
N ILE A 249 34.52 0.27 7.70
CA ILE A 249 35.49 1.15 8.38
C ILE A 249 36.22 2.02 7.34
N GLU A 250 36.58 1.44 6.20
CA GLU A 250 37.24 2.15 5.09
C GLU A 250 36.41 3.33 4.57
N SER A 251 35.08 3.12 4.39
CA SER A 251 34.16 4.17 3.97
C SER A 251 34.04 5.30 5.00
N VAL A 252 33.98 4.96 6.29
CA VAL A 252 33.91 5.97 7.37
C VAL A 252 35.21 6.75 7.47
N ARG A 253 36.36 6.11 7.29
CA ARG A 253 37.66 6.79 7.25
C ARG A 253 37.79 7.70 6.03
N ALA A 254 37.27 7.33 4.87
CA ALA A 254 37.24 8.21 3.70
C ALA A 254 36.36 9.44 3.96
N LEU A 255 35.20 9.25 4.62
CA LEU A 255 34.36 10.36 5.05
C LEU A 255 35.14 11.34 5.96
N GLU A 256 35.83 10.84 6.99
CA GLU A 256 36.61 11.68 7.92
C GLU A 256 37.74 12.45 7.23
N LEU A 257 38.43 11.81 6.28
CA LEU A 257 39.41 12.51 5.46
C LEU A 257 38.77 13.63 4.62
N GLY A 258 37.64 13.34 3.99
CA GLY A 258 36.91 14.32 3.17
C GLY A 258 36.36 15.51 3.98
N LEU A 259 35.92 15.28 5.23
CA LEU A 259 35.48 16.35 6.15
C LEU A 259 36.60 17.33 6.50
N GLN A 260 37.84 16.86 6.53
CA GLN A 260 39.03 17.66 6.82
C GLN A 260 39.72 18.19 5.55
N GLY A 261 39.27 17.73 4.39
CA GLY A 261 39.88 18.06 3.10
C GLY A 261 39.61 19.50 2.64
N ASP A 262 40.50 20.02 1.82
CA ASP A 262 40.43 21.37 1.24
C ASP A 262 40.06 21.39 -0.26
N GLY A 263 39.64 20.25 -0.79
CA GLY A 263 39.25 20.05 -2.19
C GLY A 263 37.99 20.83 -2.60
N PRO A 264 37.63 20.77 -3.88
CA PRO A 264 36.47 21.48 -4.45
C PRO A 264 35.11 20.99 -3.97
N VAL A 265 35.04 19.87 -3.23
CA VAL A 265 33.81 19.31 -2.69
C VAL A 265 33.79 19.49 -1.17
N GLU A 266 32.77 20.14 -0.64
CA GLU A 266 32.45 20.19 0.78
C GLU A 266 31.75 18.88 1.16
N ILE A 267 32.40 18.02 1.93
CA ILE A 267 31.82 16.78 2.42
C ILE A 267 31.02 17.05 3.68
N ILE A 268 29.81 16.49 3.73
CA ILE A 268 28.88 16.60 4.88
C ILE A 268 28.50 15.18 5.31
N SER A 269 28.81 14.81 6.56
CA SER A 269 28.25 13.62 7.20
C SER A 269 26.80 13.92 7.55
N ALA A 270 25.88 13.50 6.68
CA ALA A 270 24.53 14.04 6.66
C ALA A 270 23.51 13.14 7.37
N THR A 271 22.55 13.77 8.07
CA THR A 271 21.24 13.17 8.32
C THR A 271 20.44 13.13 7.00
N SER A 272 19.53 12.17 6.88
CA SER A 272 18.75 11.99 5.63
C SER A 272 17.94 13.24 5.23
N ASP A 273 17.57 14.04 6.21
CA ASP A 273 16.75 15.25 6.03
C ASP A 273 17.58 16.55 5.87
N ARG A 274 18.90 16.47 5.97
CA ARG A 274 19.78 17.65 5.99
C ARG A 274 19.68 18.47 4.71
N LEU A 275 19.73 17.86 3.56
CA LEU A 275 19.57 18.53 2.28
C LEU A 275 18.25 19.32 2.23
N TYR A 276 17.15 18.68 2.63
CA TYR A 276 15.83 19.31 2.57
C TYR A 276 15.74 20.54 3.46
N LYS A 277 16.31 20.48 4.66
CA LYS A 277 16.35 21.58 5.62
C LYS A 277 17.21 22.76 5.13
N ASP A 278 18.33 22.46 4.50
CA ASP A 278 19.27 23.49 4.00
C ASP A 278 18.68 24.32 2.84
N TYR A 279 17.70 23.76 2.11
CA TYR A 279 17.05 24.43 0.97
C TYR A 279 15.62 24.92 1.25
N LEU A 280 15.19 24.98 2.51
CA LEU A 280 13.91 25.62 2.86
C LEU A 280 14.05 27.15 2.89
N PRO A 281 13.01 27.91 2.49
CA PRO A 281 11.80 27.45 1.81
C PRO A 281 12.07 27.18 0.32
N TYR A 282 11.50 26.11 -0.22
CA TYR A 282 11.71 25.70 -1.62
C TYR A 282 11.26 26.74 -2.65
N SER A 283 10.35 27.64 -2.29
CA SER A 283 9.94 28.76 -3.14
C SER A 283 11.06 29.75 -3.46
N SER A 284 12.16 29.72 -2.70
CA SER A 284 13.35 30.51 -2.95
C SER A 284 14.28 29.92 -4.02
N HIS A 285 13.96 28.73 -4.52
CA HIS A 285 14.76 27.96 -5.48
C HIS A 285 13.95 27.67 -6.76
N PRO A 286 13.64 28.69 -7.57
CA PRO A 286 12.84 28.54 -8.78
C PRO A 286 13.52 27.69 -9.87
N GLU A 287 14.83 27.45 -9.74
CA GLU A 287 15.62 26.59 -10.63
C GLU A 287 15.35 25.10 -10.43
N LEU A 288 14.74 24.69 -9.30
CA LEU A 288 14.45 23.28 -9.03
C LEU A 288 13.40 22.73 -10.01
N PRO A 289 13.70 21.62 -10.69
CA PRO A 289 12.73 20.96 -11.54
C PRO A 289 11.55 20.42 -10.72
N VAL A 290 10.36 20.41 -11.31
CA VAL A 290 9.14 19.92 -10.69
C VAL A 290 8.64 18.70 -11.46
N TRP A 291 8.44 17.59 -10.77
CA TRP A 291 7.72 16.43 -11.28
C TRP A 291 6.29 16.43 -10.77
N ASN A 292 5.34 16.20 -11.68
CA ASN A 292 3.92 16.09 -11.41
C ASN A 292 3.42 14.77 -12.01
N GLY A 293 3.28 13.76 -11.19
CA GLY A 293 2.92 12.42 -11.63
C GLY A 293 3.47 11.31 -10.72
N GLU A 294 3.19 10.09 -11.09
CA GLU A 294 3.68 8.88 -10.44
C GLU A 294 5.12 8.54 -10.83
N LEU A 295 5.75 7.68 -10.05
CA LEU A 295 7.10 7.17 -10.27
C LEU A 295 7.08 5.64 -10.30
N LEU A 296 6.22 5.07 -11.14
CA LEU A 296 6.09 3.62 -11.26
C LEU A 296 7.28 3.03 -12.03
N MET A 297 7.64 1.83 -11.63
CA MET A 297 8.61 1.01 -12.35
C MET A 297 7.87 0.11 -13.33
N ASP A 298 8.41 -0.09 -14.53
CA ASP A 298 7.72 -0.82 -15.59
C ASP A 298 7.95 -2.34 -15.56
N VAL A 299 9.16 -2.84 -15.75
CA VAL A 299 9.41 -4.29 -15.77
C VAL A 299 9.63 -4.87 -14.37
N HIS A 300 10.58 -4.29 -13.66
CA HIS A 300 10.91 -4.70 -12.29
C HIS A 300 9.95 -4.03 -11.31
N ALA A 301 8.94 -4.65 -10.92
CA ALA A 301 7.92 -4.34 -9.94
C ALA A 301 6.49 -4.66 -10.42
N THR A 302 6.27 -4.87 -11.71
CA THR A 302 4.94 -5.18 -12.23
C THR A 302 4.35 -6.44 -11.58
N GLY A 303 5.17 -7.45 -11.31
CA GLY A 303 4.78 -8.68 -10.62
C GLY A 303 4.39 -8.47 -9.16
N CYS A 304 4.92 -7.45 -8.50
CA CYS A 304 4.63 -7.13 -7.09
C CYS A 304 3.14 -6.90 -6.82
N TYR A 305 2.39 -6.45 -7.83
CA TYR A 305 0.94 -6.24 -7.70
C TYR A 305 0.13 -7.54 -7.74
N THR A 306 0.72 -8.65 -8.13
CA THR A 306 0.04 -9.95 -8.27
C THR A 306 0.65 -11.08 -7.45
N SER A 307 1.93 -11.00 -7.13
CA SER A 307 2.64 -12.03 -6.34
C SER A 307 2.04 -12.13 -4.94
N GLN A 308 1.86 -13.37 -4.43
CA GLN A 308 1.24 -13.62 -3.13
C GLN A 308 -0.11 -12.92 -2.96
N ALA A 309 -1.07 -13.24 -3.83
CA ALA A 309 -2.40 -12.61 -3.84
C ALA A 309 -3.12 -12.63 -2.48
N ALA A 310 -2.83 -13.62 -1.61
CA ALA A 310 -3.36 -13.71 -0.26
C ALA A 310 -2.96 -12.50 0.60
N MET A 311 -1.74 -11.99 0.46
CA MET A 311 -1.28 -10.79 1.19
C MET A 311 -2.11 -9.56 0.81
N LYS A 312 -2.38 -9.36 -0.50
CA LYS A 312 -3.25 -8.27 -0.98
C LYS A 312 -4.67 -8.39 -0.43
N LEU A 313 -5.20 -9.62 -0.39
CA LEU A 313 -6.54 -9.90 0.15
C LEU A 313 -6.62 -9.60 1.64
N TYR A 314 -5.67 -10.07 2.43
CA TYR A 314 -5.64 -9.82 3.88
C TYR A 314 -5.41 -8.36 4.19
N ASN A 315 -4.50 -7.70 3.49
CA ASN A 315 -4.29 -6.25 3.59
C ASN A 315 -5.60 -5.49 3.38
N ARG A 316 -6.30 -5.75 2.27
CA ARG A 316 -7.57 -5.04 1.97
C ARG A 316 -8.65 -5.32 3.00
N ARG A 317 -8.77 -6.54 3.49
CA ARG A 317 -9.73 -6.90 4.54
C ARG A 317 -9.40 -6.22 5.87
N ASN A 318 -8.14 -6.17 6.27
CA ASN A 318 -7.70 -5.45 7.46
C ASN A 318 -8.01 -3.96 7.36
N GLU A 319 -7.71 -3.31 6.23
CA GLU A 319 -8.04 -1.89 6.00
C GLU A 319 -9.53 -1.59 6.21
N GLN A 320 -10.38 -2.40 5.59
CA GLN A 320 -11.83 -2.20 5.68
C GLN A 320 -12.37 -2.47 7.08
N LEU A 321 -11.89 -3.52 7.72
CA LEU A 321 -12.35 -3.92 9.04
C LEU A 321 -11.86 -2.99 10.14
N ALA A 322 -10.63 -2.47 10.01
CA ALA A 322 -10.06 -1.49 10.92
C ALA A 322 -10.89 -0.19 10.97
N ASP A 323 -11.26 0.35 9.80
CA ASP A 323 -12.12 1.54 9.71
C ASP A 323 -13.48 1.30 10.37
N ALA A 324 -14.13 0.17 10.07
CA ALA A 324 -15.42 -0.18 10.66
C ALA A 324 -15.32 -0.39 12.18
N ALA A 325 -14.26 -1.03 12.66
CA ALA A 325 -14.02 -1.29 14.08
C ALA A 325 -13.79 0.00 14.87
N GLU A 326 -12.95 0.90 14.37
CA GLU A 326 -12.71 2.19 15.03
C GLU A 326 -13.97 3.05 15.10
N ARG A 327 -14.70 3.19 13.99
CA ARG A 327 -15.94 3.99 13.95
C ARG A 327 -17.00 3.43 14.88
N SER A 328 -17.20 2.12 14.90
CA SER A 328 -18.15 1.48 15.82
C SER A 328 -17.74 1.64 17.28
N ALA A 329 -16.44 1.54 17.58
CA ALA A 329 -15.91 1.71 18.93
C ALA A 329 -16.05 3.15 19.43
N VAL A 330 -15.83 4.15 18.57
CA VAL A 330 -16.07 5.57 18.90
C VAL A 330 -17.56 5.81 19.22
N ALA A 331 -18.47 5.27 18.40
CA ALA A 331 -19.90 5.38 18.66
C ALA A 331 -20.30 4.72 19.98
N ALA A 332 -19.78 3.53 20.28
CA ALA A 332 -20.07 2.79 21.49
C ALA A 332 -19.55 3.49 22.76
N ASP A 333 -18.36 4.06 22.71
CA ASP A 333 -17.77 4.85 23.81
C ASP A 333 -18.54 6.15 24.02
N TRP A 334 -18.83 6.90 22.95
CA TRP A 334 -19.63 8.12 23.01
C TRP A 334 -21.01 7.90 23.68
N LEU A 335 -21.66 6.78 23.37
CA LEU A 335 -22.97 6.41 23.95
C LEU A 335 -22.84 5.79 25.35
N GLY A 336 -21.63 5.63 25.90
CA GLY A 336 -21.39 5.00 27.19
C GLY A 336 -21.70 3.51 27.23
N ALA A 337 -21.75 2.86 26.06
CA ALA A 337 -22.09 1.43 25.94
C ALA A 337 -20.90 0.52 26.26
N VAL A 338 -19.70 0.86 25.80
CA VAL A 338 -18.42 0.20 26.09
C VAL A 338 -17.25 1.16 25.86
N PRO A 339 -16.20 1.13 26.72
CA PRO A 339 -15.02 2.01 26.54
C PRO A 339 -14.28 1.72 25.24
N TYR A 340 -13.67 2.77 24.67
CA TYR A 340 -12.85 2.66 23.45
C TYR A 340 -11.60 1.79 23.70
N PRO A 341 -11.41 0.68 22.98
CA PRO A 341 -10.36 -0.31 23.24
C PRO A 341 -9.02 0.10 22.60
N ARG A 342 -8.45 1.21 23.06
CA ARG A 342 -7.26 1.86 22.49
C ARG A 342 -6.08 0.92 22.31
N GLU A 343 -5.77 0.11 23.33
CA GLU A 343 -4.60 -0.78 23.29
C GLU A 343 -4.77 -1.88 22.23
N VAL A 344 -5.92 -2.53 22.19
CA VAL A 344 -6.23 -3.58 21.22
C VAL A 344 -6.14 -3.04 19.79
N LEU A 345 -6.75 -1.88 19.54
CA LEU A 345 -6.70 -1.24 18.21
C LEU A 345 -5.28 -0.83 17.83
N THR A 346 -4.51 -0.28 18.77
CA THR A 346 -3.10 0.10 18.53
C THR A 346 -2.25 -1.10 18.15
N GLU A 347 -2.38 -2.21 18.87
CA GLU A 347 -1.64 -3.44 18.58
C GLU A 347 -2.08 -4.09 17.25
N ALA A 348 -3.39 -4.10 16.96
CA ALA A 348 -3.90 -4.60 15.69
C ALA A 348 -3.37 -3.79 14.50
N TRP A 349 -3.40 -2.45 14.60
CA TRP A 349 -2.84 -1.56 13.58
C TRP A 349 -1.34 -1.79 13.36
N LYS A 350 -0.53 -1.77 14.41
CA LYS A 350 0.92 -1.96 14.31
C LYS A 350 1.30 -3.31 13.70
N ARG A 351 0.58 -4.36 14.09
CA ARG A 351 0.76 -5.70 13.54
C ARG A 351 0.47 -5.74 12.05
N PHE A 352 -0.67 -5.19 11.66
CA PHE A 352 -1.12 -5.16 10.28
C PHE A 352 -0.24 -4.29 9.38
N ILE A 353 0.06 -3.02 9.77
CA ILE A 353 0.84 -2.11 8.93
C ILE A 353 2.31 -2.50 8.83
N TRP A 354 2.85 -3.30 9.74
CA TRP A 354 4.18 -3.87 9.57
C TRP A 354 4.24 -4.74 8.32
N HIS A 355 3.23 -5.58 8.09
CA HIS A 355 3.16 -6.45 6.91
C HIS A 355 2.84 -5.72 5.59
N GLN A 356 2.70 -4.39 5.64
CA GLN A 356 2.78 -3.54 4.46
C GLN A 356 4.22 -3.25 4.03
N PHE A 357 5.21 -3.83 4.71
CA PHE A 357 6.63 -3.80 4.33
C PHE A 357 6.82 -4.19 2.87
N HIS A 358 7.78 -3.54 2.19
CA HIS A 358 7.89 -3.59 0.72
C HIS A 358 8.23 -4.98 0.15
N ASP A 359 8.81 -5.91 0.89
CA ASP A 359 8.98 -7.30 0.45
C ASP A 359 7.87 -8.25 0.96
N ASP A 360 7.06 -7.82 1.89
CA ASP A 360 5.99 -8.63 2.44
C ASP A 360 4.71 -8.50 1.61
N LEU A 361 4.13 -7.30 1.60
CA LEU A 361 2.90 -7.02 0.86
C LEU A 361 3.04 -7.24 -0.64
N THR A 362 4.21 -6.96 -1.19
CA THR A 362 4.52 -7.13 -2.62
C THR A 362 4.66 -8.59 -3.05
N GLY A 363 4.81 -9.52 -2.11
CA GLY A 363 4.89 -10.94 -2.42
C GLY A 363 6.28 -11.43 -2.78
N THR A 364 7.31 -10.71 -2.37
CA THR A 364 8.70 -10.92 -2.80
C THR A 364 9.58 -11.64 -1.78
N SER A 365 9.03 -11.96 -0.62
CA SER A 365 9.69 -12.75 0.42
C SER A 365 9.64 -14.26 0.15
N LEU A 366 10.48 -15.01 0.83
CA LEU A 366 10.48 -16.47 0.77
C LEU A 366 9.21 -17.07 1.45
N PRO A 367 8.80 -18.30 1.09
CA PRO A 367 7.57 -18.91 1.64
C PRO A 367 7.52 -18.96 3.16
N ARG A 368 8.65 -19.17 3.84
CA ARG A 368 8.72 -19.21 5.31
C ARG A 368 8.34 -17.89 5.96
N ALA A 369 8.65 -16.75 5.34
CA ALA A 369 8.26 -15.43 5.84
C ALA A 369 6.73 -15.30 5.89
N TYR A 370 6.02 -15.79 4.88
CA TYR A 370 4.57 -15.73 4.80
C TYR A 370 3.83 -16.55 5.85
N GLU A 371 4.46 -17.55 6.46
CA GLU A 371 3.86 -18.23 7.62
C GLU A 371 3.67 -17.26 8.79
N PHE A 372 4.58 -16.32 8.99
CA PHE A 372 4.46 -15.27 10.00
C PHE A 372 3.48 -14.18 9.57
N SER A 373 3.61 -13.70 8.33
CA SER A 373 2.78 -12.61 7.80
C SER A 373 1.30 -12.99 7.82
N TRP A 374 0.93 -14.16 7.30
CA TRP A 374 -0.47 -14.60 7.30
C TRP A 374 -1.02 -14.79 8.71
N ASN A 375 -0.20 -15.32 9.64
CA ASN A 375 -0.61 -15.45 11.03
C ASN A 375 -0.95 -14.09 11.65
N ASP A 376 -0.09 -13.11 11.47
CA ASP A 376 -0.26 -11.77 12.01
C ASP A 376 -1.42 -11.01 11.35
N GLU A 377 -1.60 -11.14 10.05
CA GLU A 377 -2.76 -10.60 9.33
C GLU A 377 -4.08 -11.17 9.85
N LEU A 378 -4.14 -12.48 10.11
CA LEU A 378 -5.34 -13.13 10.66
C LEU A 378 -5.60 -12.73 12.11
N ILE A 379 -4.56 -12.55 12.94
CA ILE A 379 -4.68 -12.03 14.31
C ILE A 379 -5.26 -10.61 14.29
N SER A 380 -4.76 -9.75 13.41
CA SER A 380 -5.27 -8.38 13.25
C SER A 380 -6.73 -8.36 12.82
N LEU A 381 -7.08 -9.18 11.82
CA LEU A 381 -8.48 -9.35 11.39
C LEU A 381 -9.39 -9.77 12.54
N LYS A 382 -8.92 -10.72 13.36
CA LYS A 382 -9.68 -11.15 14.54
C LYS A 382 -9.83 -10.03 15.56
N GLN A 383 -8.77 -9.29 15.87
CA GLN A 383 -8.81 -8.19 16.83
C GLN A 383 -9.79 -7.08 16.38
N PHE A 384 -9.73 -6.65 15.12
CA PHE A 384 -10.67 -5.68 14.56
C PHE A 384 -12.11 -6.23 14.53
N GLY A 385 -12.29 -7.50 14.16
CA GLY A 385 -13.59 -8.16 14.14
C GLY A 385 -14.22 -8.27 15.53
N ASP A 386 -13.44 -8.58 16.56
CA ASP A 386 -13.88 -8.63 17.94
C ASP A 386 -14.32 -7.24 18.44
N VAL A 387 -13.55 -6.18 18.12
CA VAL A 387 -13.90 -4.81 18.45
C VAL A 387 -15.20 -4.38 17.77
N LEU A 388 -15.33 -4.65 16.48
CA LEU A 388 -16.55 -4.34 15.71
C LEU A 388 -17.77 -5.05 16.33
N THR A 389 -17.66 -6.35 16.53
CA THR A 389 -18.76 -7.17 17.08
C THR A 389 -19.17 -6.71 18.47
N THR A 390 -18.19 -6.45 19.34
CA THR A 390 -18.44 -5.99 20.70
C THR A 390 -19.11 -4.62 20.71
N SER A 391 -18.60 -3.68 19.93
CA SER A 391 -19.10 -2.30 19.86
C SER A 391 -20.52 -2.24 19.28
N VAL A 392 -20.74 -2.89 18.13
CA VAL A 392 -22.06 -2.95 17.49
C VAL A 392 -23.07 -3.67 18.41
N GLY A 393 -22.68 -4.80 19.02
CA GLY A 393 -23.53 -5.52 19.95
C GLY A 393 -23.87 -4.71 21.21
N ALA A 394 -22.92 -3.92 21.72
CA ALA A 394 -23.17 -3.05 22.88
C ALA A 394 -24.19 -1.95 22.58
N VAL A 395 -24.05 -1.24 21.45
CA VAL A 395 -25.01 -0.22 21.01
C VAL A 395 -26.37 -0.85 20.70
N SER A 396 -26.39 -1.99 20.01
CA SER A 396 -27.64 -2.68 19.63
C SER A 396 -28.51 -3.04 20.82
N ARG A 397 -27.93 -3.34 21.99
CA ARG A 397 -28.69 -3.61 23.24
C ARG A 397 -29.44 -2.39 23.78
N GLY A 398 -29.04 -1.19 23.40
CA GLY A 398 -29.69 0.07 23.78
C GLY A 398 -30.74 0.57 22.78
N LEU A 399 -30.86 -0.07 21.63
CA LEU A 399 -31.84 0.31 20.61
C LEU A 399 -33.24 -0.23 20.94
N ASP A 400 -34.27 0.46 20.45
CA ASP A 400 -35.64 -0.05 20.48
C ASP A 400 -35.75 -1.21 19.49
N THR A 401 -35.88 -2.43 20.05
CA THR A 401 -36.04 -3.69 19.32
C THR A 401 -37.37 -4.35 19.62
N ASP A 402 -38.37 -3.59 20.13
CA ASP A 402 -39.72 -4.08 20.36
C ASP A 402 -40.47 -4.21 19.02
N VAL A 403 -40.29 -5.34 18.36
CA VAL A 403 -40.88 -5.70 17.08
C VAL A 403 -41.80 -6.93 17.20
N LYS A 404 -42.64 -7.15 16.20
CA LYS A 404 -43.59 -8.28 16.22
C LYS A 404 -42.95 -9.63 15.93
N GLY A 405 -41.80 -9.65 15.26
CA GLY A 405 -41.05 -10.83 14.87
C GLY A 405 -39.70 -10.90 15.53
N LEU A 406 -38.67 -11.28 14.77
CA LEU A 406 -37.27 -11.29 15.18
C LEU A 406 -36.61 -9.97 14.77
N PRO A 407 -36.09 -9.16 15.72
CA PRO A 407 -35.34 -7.98 15.39
C PRO A 407 -33.96 -8.33 14.79
N VAL A 408 -33.60 -7.68 13.71
CA VAL A 408 -32.25 -7.72 13.14
C VAL A 408 -31.72 -6.30 13.08
N VAL A 409 -30.60 -6.05 13.74
CA VAL A 409 -29.92 -4.77 13.74
C VAL A 409 -28.82 -4.80 12.67
N LEU A 410 -28.84 -3.82 11.78
CA LEU A 410 -27.80 -3.59 10.78
C LEU A 410 -27.01 -2.33 11.13
N TYR A 411 -25.71 -2.39 10.94
CA TYR A 411 -24.78 -1.28 11.15
C TYR A 411 -24.10 -0.86 9.84
N ASN A 412 -24.02 0.43 9.61
CA ASN A 412 -23.30 1.03 8.49
C ASN A 412 -22.15 1.89 9.01
N ALA A 413 -20.90 1.48 8.74
CA ALA A 413 -19.70 2.23 9.10
C ALA A 413 -19.40 3.40 8.14
N ALA A 414 -19.99 3.43 6.94
CA ALA A 414 -19.71 4.48 5.97
C ALA A 414 -20.27 5.86 6.40
N GLY A 415 -19.62 6.92 5.97
CA GLY A 415 -20.04 8.29 6.24
C GLY A 415 -21.24 8.79 5.38
N PHE A 416 -21.93 7.88 4.70
CA PHE A 416 -23.11 8.13 3.87
C PHE A 416 -24.11 6.98 4.02
N GLU A 417 -25.38 7.25 3.70
CA GLU A 417 -26.44 6.23 3.72
C GLU A 417 -26.13 5.13 2.69
N VAL A 418 -26.29 3.88 3.11
CA VAL A 418 -26.07 2.71 2.25
C VAL A 418 -27.37 1.95 2.08
N SER A 419 -27.75 1.70 0.81
CA SER A 419 -28.81 0.76 0.44
C SER A 419 -28.18 -0.42 -0.29
N ASP A 420 -28.32 -1.64 0.26
CA ASP A 420 -27.76 -2.86 -0.35
C ASP A 420 -28.63 -4.09 -0.02
N VAL A 421 -28.36 -5.17 -0.72
CA VAL A 421 -28.92 -6.50 -0.43
C VAL A 421 -28.00 -7.20 0.57
N VAL A 422 -28.46 -7.26 1.82
CA VAL A 422 -27.67 -7.78 2.95
C VAL A 422 -28.09 -9.22 3.25
N GLU A 423 -27.14 -10.10 3.49
CA GLU A 423 -27.39 -11.47 3.91
C GLU A 423 -27.38 -11.56 5.44
N VAL A 424 -28.44 -12.12 6.01
CA VAL A 424 -28.59 -12.36 7.45
C VAL A 424 -28.84 -13.83 7.72
N THR A 425 -28.28 -14.35 8.81
CA THR A 425 -28.54 -15.71 9.30
C THR A 425 -29.47 -15.65 10.49
N LEU A 426 -30.64 -16.27 10.36
CA LEU A 426 -31.66 -16.29 11.38
C LEU A 426 -31.56 -17.58 12.20
N PRO A 427 -31.66 -17.54 13.56
CA PRO A 427 -31.68 -18.72 14.41
C PRO A 427 -33.09 -19.37 14.38
N LEU A 428 -33.69 -19.44 13.23
CA LEU A 428 -35.05 -19.93 12.96
C LEU A 428 -35.07 -20.71 11.66
N GLU A 429 -35.81 -21.82 11.66
CA GLU A 429 -36.13 -22.56 10.43
C GLU A 429 -37.38 -22.00 9.75
N GLY A 430 -37.30 -21.84 8.42
CA GLY A 430 -38.47 -21.46 7.63
C GLY A 430 -38.13 -21.27 6.14
N SER A 431 -39.16 -21.53 5.33
CA SER A 431 -39.09 -21.30 3.87
C SER A 431 -39.73 -19.99 3.43
N LYS A 432 -40.41 -19.29 4.36
CA LYS A 432 -41.16 -18.05 4.08
C LYS A 432 -40.95 -17.05 5.19
N PHE A 433 -40.51 -15.87 4.84
CA PHE A 433 -40.34 -14.73 5.75
C PHE A 433 -40.80 -13.44 5.08
N THR A 434 -41.31 -12.52 5.88
CA THR A 434 -41.54 -11.11 5.49
C THR A 434 -40.69 -10.22 6.36
N VAL A 435 -40.14 -9.17 5.78
CA VAL A 435 -39.27 -8.21 6.45
C VAL A 435 -39.90 -6.83 6.41
N TYR A 436 -39.83 -6.11 7.49
CA TYR A 436 -40.33 -4.74 7.61
C TYR A 436 -39.22 -3.84 8.14
N ASP A 437 -39.15 -2.61 7.65
CA ASP A 437 -38.28 -1.58 8.18
C ASP A 437 -38.81 -0.99 9.51
N ASP A 438 -38.09 -0.01 10.06
CA ASP A 438 -38.44 0.71 11.29
C ASP A 438 -39.75 1.51 11.20
N LYS A 439 -40.22 1.81 9.98
CA LYS A 439 -41.51 2.47 9.71
C LYS A 439 -42.66 1.49 9.50
N GLY A 440 -42.39 0.19 9.60
CA GLY A 440 -43.34 -0.86 9.36
C GLY A 440 -43.68 -1.10 7.89
N VAL A 441 -42.85 -0.57 6.95
CA VAL A 441 -42.99 -0.79 5.54
C VAL A 441 -42.33 -2.12 5.18
N ARG A 442 -43.04 -2.92 4.39
CA ARG A 442 -42.49 -4.22 3.95
C ARG A 442 -41.40 -4.00 2.90
N VAL A 443 -40.20 -4.55 3.19
CA VAL A 443 -39.06 -4.54 2.26
C VAL A 443 -38.88 -5.88 1.53
N PRO A 444 -38.30 -5.90 0.34
CA PRO A 444 -37.98 -7.10 -0.38
C PRO A 444 -37.04 -8.03 0.38
N SER A 445 -37.28 -9.34 0.27
CA SER A 445 -36.45 -10.36 0.90
C SER A 445 -36.44 -11.65 0.10
N GLN A 446 -35.39 -12.48 0.26
CA GLN A 446 -35.22 -13.74 -0.45
C GLN A 446 -34.61 -14.78 0.48
N VAL A 447 -35.28 -15.93 0.65
CA VAL A 447 -34.73 -17.07 1.39
C VAL A 447 -33.72 -17.80 0.51
N LEU A 448 -32.49 -17.99 1.02
CA LEU A 448 -31.42 -18.71 0.32
C LEU A 448 -31.43 -20.20 0.65
N GLY A 449 -31.85 -20.55 1.83
CA GLY A 449 -31.92 -21.94 2.31
C GLY A 449 -31.89 -22.06 3.83
N THR A 450 -32.13 -23.27 4.32
CA THR A 450 -32.07 -23.59 5.74
C THR A 450 -31.06 -24.70 5.96
N GLN A 451 -30.18 -24.53 6.93
CA GLN A 451 -29.17 -25.51 7.31
C GLN A 451 -28.94 -25.46 8.82
N GLN A 452 -28.89 -26.64 9.46
CA GLN A 452 -28.63 -26.80 10.91
C GLN A 452 -29.52 -25.92 11.83
N GLY A 453 -30.81 -25.84 11.50
CA GLY A 453 -31.76 -25.04 12.30
C GLY A 453 -31.76 -23.54 12.01
N GLN A 454 -30.92 -23.08 11.10
CA GLN A 454 -30.76 -21.68 10.74
C GLN A 454 -31.19 -21.41 9.30
N THR A 455 -31.81 -20.26 9.06
CA THR A 455 -32.21 -19.83 7.71
C THR A 455 -31.34 -18.65 7.28
N ARG A 456 -30.75 -18.75 6.08
CA ARG A 456 -30.10 -17.64 5.42
C ARG A 456 -31.12 -16.86 4.60
N LEU A 457 -31.18 -15.55 4.82
CA LEU A 457 -32.14 -14.63 4.21
C LEU A 457 -31.41 -13.42 3.64
N LEU A 458 -31.73 -13.01 2.42
CA LEU A 458 -31.38 -11.71 1.88
C LEU A 458 -32.46 -10.69 2.22
N VAL A 459 -32.03 -9.49 2.56
CA VAL A 459 -32.88 -8.33 2.86
C VAL A 459 -32.38 -7.13 2.06
N GLU A 460 -33.25 -6.47 1.33
CA GLU A 460 -32.94 -5.14 0.78
C GLU A 460 -33.06 -4.13 1.91
N ALA A 461 -31.90 -3.62 2.36
CA ALA A 461 -31.81 -2.79 3.56
C ALA A 461 -31.21 -1.43 3.24
N THR A 462 -31.73 -0.39 3.88
CA THR A 462 -31.15 0.95 3.88
C THR A 462 -30.73 1.28 5.31
N VAL A 463 -29.47 1.70 5.49
CA VAL A 463 -28.90 2.02 6.80
C VAL A 463 -28.27 3.42 6.73
N PRO A 464 -28.61 4.34 7.64
CA PRO A 464 -28.11 5.71 7.61
C PRO A 464 -26.59 5.79 7.79
N ALA A 465 -26.00 6.94 7.44
CA ALA A 465 -24.57 7.20 7.59
C ALA A 465 -24.10 7.00 9.04
N ALA A 466 -23.01 6.24 9.25
CA ALA A 466 -22.43 5.94 10.55
C ALA A 466 -23.50 5.51 11.60
N GLY A 467 -24.47 4.74 11.17
CA GLY A 467 -25.71 4.53 11.91
C GLY A 467 -26.20 3.09 11.94
N TYR A 468 -27.36 2.93 12.54
CA TYR A 468 -28.03 1.66 12.76
C TYR A 468 -29.45 1.67 12.18
N ALA A 469 -29.92 0.50 11.76
CA ALA A 469 -31.31 0.28 11.39
C ALA A 469 -31.81 -1.03 11.98
N VAL A 470 -33.07 -1.05 12.46
CA VAL A 470 -33.72 -2.24 13.03
C VAL A 470 -34.75 -2.75 12.04
N TYR A 471 -34.62 -4.03 11.67
CA TYR A 471 -35.56 -4.71 10.78
C TYR A 471 -36.35 -5.76 11.56
N ASP A 472 -37.64 -5.84 11.28
CA ASP A 472 -38.58 -6.81 11.88
C ASP A 472 -38.79 -8.00 10.92
N ILE A 473 -38.25 -9.15 11.25
CA ILE A 473 -38.35 -10.36 10.41
C ILE A 473 -39.44 -11.30 10.99
N ARG A 474 -40.50 -11.48 10.20
CA ARG A 474 -41.65 -12.30 10.60
C ARG A 474 -41.71 -13.59 9.78
N LYS A 475 -41.97 -14.72 10.45
CA LYS A 475 -42.20 -16.00 9.80
C LYS A 475 -43.53 -16.00 9.04
N GLY A 476 -43.54 -16.55 7.84
CA GLY A 476 -44.72 -16.63 6.98
C GLY A 476 -44.75 -15.55 5.87
N GLY A 477 -45.85 -15.49 5.15
CA GLY A 477 -46.08 -14.59 4.03
C GLY A 477 -45.87 -15.27 2.67
N GLN A 478 -46.18 -14.53 1.61
CA GLN A 478 -45.99 -15.03 0.24
C GLN A 478 -44.57 -14.64 -0.24
N PRO A 479 -43.78 -15.58 -0.77
CA PRO A 479 -42.51 -15.24 -1.43
C PRO A 479 -42.81 -14.33 -2.64
N LYS A 480 -41.96 -13.34 -2.87
CA LYS A 480 -42.00 -12.55 -4.09
C LYS A 480 -41.53 -13.43 -5.24
N ALA A 481 -42.17 -13.33 -6.40
CA ALA A 481 -41.71 -14.02 -7.62
C ALA A 481 -40.28 -13.58 -7.96
N PRO A 482 -39.43 -14.44 -8.54
CA PRO A 482 -38.14 -14.03 -9.03
C PRO A 482 -38.24 -12.82 -9.96
N ALA A 483 -37.50 -11.76 -9.71
CA ALA A 483 -37.42 -10.60 -10.56
C ALA A 483 -36.27 -10.74 -11.57
N ILE A 484 -35.28 -11.54 -11.25
CA ILE A 484 -34.13 -11.82 -12.10
C ILE A 484 -34.40 -13.12 -12.85
N LYS A 485 -34.32 -13.09 -14.17
CA LYS A 485 -34.37 -14.29 -14.98
C LYS A 485 -32.98 -14.95 -14.94
N ALA A 486 -32.94 -16.19 -14.52
CA ALA A 486 -31.72 -16.99 -14.47
C ALA A 486 -31.86 -18.22 -15.37
N GLY A 487 -30.83 -18.46 -16.16
CA GLY A 487 -30.65 -19.67 -16.94
C GLY A 487 -29.17 -20.02 -17.01
N ALA A 488 -28.83 -21.26 -17.32
CA ALA A 488 -27.44 -21.67 -17.35
C ALA A 488 -26.54 -20.77 -18.20
N TRP A 489 -27.07 -20.21 -19.27
CA TRP A 489 -26.31 -19.41 -20.24
C TRP A 489 -26.60 -17.91 -20.18
N GLY A 490 -27.19 -17.40 -19.11
CA GLY A 490 -27.39 -15.96 -18.95
C GLY A 490 -28.27 -15.57 -17.78
N LEU A 491 -28.17 -14.29 -17.43
CA LEU A 491 -28.92 -13.63 -16.38
C LEU A 491 -29.53 -12.34 -16.92
N GLU A 492 -30.73 -11.98 -16.44
CA GLU A 492 -31.37 -10.71 -16.80
C GLU A 492 -32.10 -10.12 -15.61
N ASN A 493 -31.75 -8.89 -15.23
CA ASN A 493 -32.45 -8.08 -14.25
C ASN A 493 -33.13 -6.85 -14.90
N SER A 494 -33.56 -5.89 -14.10
CA SER A 494 -34.16 -4.64 -14.61
C SER A 494 -33.19 -3.79 -15.42
N VAL A 495 -31.88 -3.87 -15.19
CA VAL A 495 -30.83 -3.04 -15.78
C VAL A 495 -30.05 -3.75 -16.87
N TYR A 496 -29.60 -4.97 -16.61
CA TYR A 496 -28.71 -5.71 -17.48
C TYR A 496 -29.31 -7.00 -18.02
N LYS A 497 -28.89 -7.36 -19.25
CA LYS A 497 -29.03 -8.71 -19.80
C LYS A 497 -27.64 -9.24 -20.12
N LEU A 498 -27.24 -10.31 -19.43
CA LEU A 498 -25.98 -11.03 -19.64
C LEU A 498 -26.22 -12.29 -20.47
N THR A 499 -25.26 -12.60 -21.37
CA THR A 499 -25.21 -13.86 -22.09
C THR A 499 -23.81 -14.47 -21.95
N LEU A 500 -23.75 -15.77 -21.72
CA LEU A 500 -22.50 -16.54 -21.65
C LEU A 500 -22.29 -17.30 -22.96
N ASP A 501 -21.04 -17.43 -23.40
CA ASP A 501 -20.66 -18.29 -24.50
C ASP A 501 -20.46 -19.76 -24.05
N ALA A 502 -20.09 -20.63 -25.00
CA ALA A 502 -19.91 -22.06 -24.73
C ALA A 502 -18.77 -22.36 -23.72
N ASN A 503 -17.87 -21.43 -23.51
CA ASN A 503 -16.80 -21.53 -22.50
C ASN A 503 -17.23 -21.01 -21.13
N GLY A 504 -18.46 -20.49 -21.01
CA GLY A 504 -18.94 -19.83 -19.80
C GLY A 504 -18.38 -18.41 -19.60
N ASP A 505 -17.77 -17.81 -20.63
CA ASP A 505 -17.31 -16.44 -20.60
C ASP A 505 -18.46 -15.48 -20.94
N ILE A 506 -18.44 -14.24 -20.41
CA ILE A 506 -19.51 -13.27 -20.68
C ILE A 506 -19.30 -12.68 -22.05
N SER A 507 -20.11 -13.13 -23.03
CA SER A 507 -20.03 -12.68 -24.44
C SER A 507 -20.87 -11.44 -24.74
N SER A 508 -21.82 -11.09 -23.86
CA SER A 508 -22.68 -9.92 -24.05
C SER A 508 -23.16 -9.39 -22.71
N ILE A 509 -23.16 -8.07 -22.56
CA ILE A 509 -23.80 -7.32 -21.48
C ILE A 509 -24.58 -6.17 -22.15
N VAL A 510 -25.89 -6.30 -22.23
CA VAL A 510 -26.73 -5.21 -22.73
C VAL A 510 -27.23 -4.36 -21.57
N ASP A 511 -26.84 -3.08 -21.53
CA ASP A 511 -27.47 -2.09 -20.64
C ASP A 511 -28.84 -1.72 -21.23
N LYS A 512 -29.90 -2.20 -20.60
CA LYS A 512 -31.30 -2.03 -21.06
C LYS A 512 -31.79 -0.59 -20.98
N ARG A 513 -31.18 0.23 -20.08
CA ARG A 513 -31.54 1.66 -19.93
C ARG A 513 -31.20 2.46 -21.18
N HIS A 514 -30.09 2.08 -21.83
CA HIS A 514 -29.56 2.79 -23.00
C HIS A 514 -29.60 1.97 -24.29
N GLY A 515 -30.02 0.70 -24.22
CA GLY A 515 -30.02 -0.22 -25.37
C GLY A 515 -28.60 -0.49 -25.90
N ARG A 516 -27.58 -0.45 -25.04
CA ARG A 516 -26.17 -0.46 -25.40
C ARG A 516 -25.51 -1.78 -25.05
N GLU A 517 -24.79 -2.37 -26.02
CA GLU A 517 -23.86 -3.48 -25.77
C GLU A 517 -22.55 -2.96 -25.12
N LEU A 518 -22.16 -3.52 -23.99
CA LEU A 518 -20.98 -3.12 -23.26
C LEU A 518 -19.75 -3.95 -23.58
N VAL A 519 -19.90 -5.16 -24.10
CA VAL A 519 -18.78 -6.01 -24.50
C VAL A 519 -18.37 -5.68 -25.93
N ALA A 520 -17.10 -5.56 -26.22
CA ALA A 520 -16.59 -5.29 -27.56
C ALA A 520 -16.92 -6.43 -28.52
N ALA A 521 -17.29 -6.09 -29.76
CA ALA A 521 -17.73 -7.06 -30.76
C ALA A 521 -16.71 -8.19 -30.97
N GLY A 522 -17.19 -9.44 -30.88
CA GLY A 522 -16.37 -10.64 -31.04
C GLY A 522 -15.41 -10.92 -29.90
N LYS A 523 -15.60 -10.28 -28.74
CA LYS A 523 -14.82 -10.50 -27.50
C LYS A 523 -15.72 -11.03 -26.39
N SER A 524 -15.10 -11.52 -25.32
CA SER A 524 -15.79 -11.93 -24.09
C SER A 524 -15.01 -11.45 -22.86
N ILE A 525 -15.71 -11.10 -21.77
CA ILE A 525 -15.10 -10.92 -20.45
C ILE A 525 -14.78 -12.31 -19.92
N ARG A 526 -13.50 -12.56 -19.59
CA ARG A 526 -13.01 -13.90 -19.29
C ARG A 526 -11.82 -13.93 -18.36
N LEU A 527 -11.52 -15.09 -17.83
CA LEU A 527 -10.21 -15.42 -17.31
C LEU A 527 -9.30 -15.85 -18.46
N ALA A 528 -8.16 -15.16 -18.59
CA ALA A 528 -7.19 -15.37 -19.67
C ALA A 528 -5.91 -15.98 -19.10
N PHE A 529 -5.53 -17.14 -19.63
CA PHE A 529 -4.36 -17.88 -19.19
C PHE A 529 -3.18 -17.64 -20.14
N PHE A 530 -2.06 -17.19 -19.60
CA PHE A 530 -0.79 -17.03 -20.30
C PHE A 530 0.16 -18.13 -19.87
N PRO A 531 0.46 -19.13 -20.72
CA PRO A 531 1.18 -20.34 -20.35
C PRO A 531 2.69 -20.14 -20.16
N GLN A 532 3.21 -18.96 -20.50
CA GLN A 532 4.61 -18.62 -20.38
C GLN A 532 4.75 -17.28 -19.66
N ASN A 533 5.23 -17.33 -18.43
CA ASN A 533 5.54 -16.15 -17.63
C ASN A 533 6.99 -16.27 -17.13
N GLU A 534 7.92 -16.05 -18.06
CA GLU A 534 9.34 -16.06 -17.76
C GLU A 534 9.78 -14.76 -17.11
N SER A 535 10.82 -14.85 -16.30
CA SER A 535 11.51 -13.71 -15.69
C SER A 535 12.97 -13.70 -16.13
N TYR A 536 13.61 -12.54 -16.12
CA TYR A 536 15.06 -12.45 -16.33
C TYR A 536 15.84 -12.90 -15.10
N SER A 537 15.46 -12.43 -13.90
CA SER A 537 16.19 -12.71 -12.66
C SER A 537 15.28 -12.74 -11.43
N TRP A 538 14.15 -12.03 -11.45
CA TRP A 538 13.34 -11.75 -10.29
C TRP A 538 11.88 -12.15 -10.52
N PRO A 539 11.52 -13.44 -10.45
CA PRO A 539 10.22 -13.94 -10.89
C PRO A 539 9.03 -13.39 -10.09
N ALA A 540 9.22 -13.00 -8.82
CA ALA A 540 8.15 -12.39 -8.04
C ALA A 540 7.93 -10.90 -8.39
N TRP A 541 8.96 -10.22 -8.91
CA TRP A 541 8.90 -8.80 -9.28
C TRP A 541 8.55 -8.55 -10.74
N GLU A 542 8.88 -9.48 -11.64
CA GLU A 542 8.90 -9.23 -13.07
C GLU A 542 7.70 -9.87 -13.78
N ILE A 543 6.99 -9.07 -14.57
CA ILE A 543 6.10 -9.54 -15.64
C ILE A 543 6.60 -8.89 -16.94
N LEU A 544 7.15 -9.71 -17.83
CA LEU A 544 7.74 -9.19 -19.05
C LEU A 544 6.67 -8.77 -20.06
N LYS A 545 6.94 -7.71 -20.81
CA LYS A 545 6.05 -7.23 -21.87
C LYS A 545 5.71 -8.35 -22.86
N LYS A 546 6.66 -9.21 -23.24
CA LYS A 546 6.42 -10.37 -24.12
C LYS A 546 5.34 -11.33 -23.59
N THR A 547 5.22 -11.47 -22.27
CA THR A 547 4.18 -12.30 -21.64
C THR A 547 2.81 -11.69 -21.84
N VAL A 548 2.65 -10.39 -21.59
CA VAL A 548 1.34 -9.72 -21.70
C VAL A 548 0.94 -9.41 -23.14
N ASP A 549 1.91 -9.31 -24.07
CA ASP A 549 1.67 -9.15 -25.51
C ASP A 549 1.33 -10.48 -26.20
N ALA A 550 1.63 -11.62 -25.56
CA ALA A 550 1.29 -12.93 -26.10
C ALA A 550 -0.25 -13.12 -26.14
N SER A 551 -0.71 -13.95 -27.07
CA SER A 551 -2.12 -14.34 -27.11
C SER A 551 -2.43 -15.30 -25.96
N PRO A 552 -3.37 -14.96 -25.07
CA PRO A 552 -3.75 -15.86 -23.99
C PRO A 552 -4.54 -17.06 -24.50
N GLN A 553 -4.43 -18.16 -23.82
CA GLN A 553 -5.26 -19.34 -24.02
C GLN A 553 -6.59 -19.20 -23.26
N ALA A 554 -7.65 -19.73 -23.82
CA ALA A 554 -8.93 -19.88 -23.13
C ALA A 554 -8.84 -21.05 -22.13
N ILE A 555 -9.55 -20.92 -21.01
CA ILE A 555 -9.72 -22.02 -20.05
C ILE A 555 -10.92 -22.84 -20.51
N THR A 556 -10.67 -23.91 -21.26
CA THR A 556 -11.70 -24.68 -21.98
C THR A 556 -11.84 -26.11 -21.51
N GLY A 557 -11.10 -26.53 -20.48
CA GLY A 557 -11.25 -27.87 -19.91
C GLY A 557 -12.57 -27.97 -19.15
N GLU A 558 -13.30 -29.01 -19.38
CA GLU A 558 -14.56 -29.45 -18.75
C GLU A 558 -15.44 -28.32 -18.19
N VAL A 559 -16.13 -27.60 -19.09
CA VAL A 559 -16.97 -26.45 -18.73
C VAL A 559 -18.32 -26.94 -18.23
N LYS A 560 -18.68 -26.58 -17.00
CA LYS A 560 -20.00 -26.84 -16.43
C LYS A 560 -20.61 -25.54 -15.94
N VAL A 561 -21.80 -25.22 -16.46
CA VAL A 561 -22.55 -24.02 -16.06
C VAL A 561 -23.84 -24.43 -15.39
N THR A 562 -24.05 -23.93 -14.18
CA THR A 562 -25.24 -24.23 -13.37
C THR A 562 -25.84 -22.95 -12.80
N VAL A 563 -27.17 -22.90 -12.67
CA VAL A 563 -27.83 -21.86 -11.90
C VAL A 563 -27.58 -22.16 -10.43
N ALA A 564 -26.82 -21.31 -9.75
CA ALA A 564 -26.43 -21.48 -8.36
C ALA A 564 -27.43 -20.86 -7.40
N GLU A 565 -28.11 -19.79 -7.82
CA GLU A 565 -29.09 -19.09 -7.01
C GLU A 565 -30.16 -18.44 -7.92
N GLU A 566 -31.42 -18.51 -7.50
CA GLU A 566 -32.57 -17.84 -8.12
C GLU A 566 -33.39 -17.11 -7.07
N GLY A 567 -33.81 -15.89 -7.39
CA GLY A 567 -34.69 -15.16 -6.49
C GLY A 567 -35.01 -13.73 -6.92
N PRO A 568 -35.83 -13.04 -6.13
CA PRO A 568 -36.27 -11.70 -6.48
C PRO A 568 -35.21 -10.61 -6.25
N LEU A 569 -34.20 -10.85 -5.39
CA LEU A 569 -33.17 -9.88 -5.06
C LEU A 569 -31.81 -10.20 -5.66
N ARG A 570 -31.48 -11.48 -5.74
CA ARG A 570 -30.20 -11.95 -6.26
C ARG A 570 -30.37 -13.24 -7.03
N ALA A 571 -29.70 -13.36 -8.15
CA ALA A 571 -29.53 -14.61 -8.87
C ALA A 571 -28.12 -14.75 -9.39
N SER A 572 -27.61 -15.98 -9.45
CA SER A 572 -26.26 -16.26 -9.91
C SER A 572 -26.15 -17.54 -10.71
N VAL A 573 -25.22 -17.55 -11.66
CA VAL A 573 -24.73 -18.75 -12.33
C VAL A 573 -23.33 -19.07 -11.82
N CYS A 574 -23.03 -20.34 -11.66
CA CYS A 574 -21.70 -20.84 -11.37
C CYS A 574 -21.11 -21.50 -12.61
N VAL A 575 -19.93 -21.05 -13.00
CA VAL A 575 -19.14 -21.63 -14.09
C VAL A 575 -17.97 -22.36 -13.49
N GLU A 576 -17.90 -23.67 -13.66
CA GLU A 576 -16.80 -24.53 -13.23
C GLU A 576 -15.97 -24.91 -14.46
N ARG A 577 -14.65 -24.80 -14.35
CA ARG A 577 -13.68 -25.08 -15.42
C ARG A 577 -12.41 -25.71 -14.87
N THR A 578 -11.67 -26.44 -15.73
CA THR A 578 -10.35 -26.96 -15.39
C THR A 578 -9.32 -26.54 -16.45
N LEU A 579 -8.06 -26.48 -16.05
CA LEU A 579 -6.91 -26.32 -16.93
C LEU A 579 -5.73 -27.08 -16.35
N GLY A 580 -5.38 -28.23 -16.93
CA GLY A 580 -4.48 -29.17 -16.26
C GLY A 580 -5.05 -29.57 -14.89
N ASP A 581 -4.24 -29.44 -13.85
CA ASP A 581 -4.64 -29.72 -12.46
C ASP A 581 -5.32 -28.52 -11.78
N SER A 582 -5.29 -27.34 -12.39
CA SER A 582 -5.93 -26.14 -11.86
C SER A 582 -7.44 -26.17 -12.03
N ARG A 583 -8.16 -25.69 -11.03
CA ARG A 583 -9.64 -25.63 -11.01
C ARG A 583 -10.11 -24.21 -10.79
N PHE A 584 -11.19 -23.85 -11.48
CA PHE A 584 -11.78 -22.52 -11.45
C PHE A 584 -13.27 -22.64 -11.20
N ARG A 585 -13.78 -21.94 -10.22
CA ARG A 585 -15.21 -21.70 -10.01
C ARG A 585 -15.44 -20.19 -10.02
N GLN A 586 -16.35 -19.76 -10.88
CA GLN A 586 -16.71 -18.35 -11.01
C GLN A 586 -18.21 -18.20 -10.84
N TRP A 587 -18.63 -17.39 -9.87
CA TRP A 587 -20.02 -16.98 -9.70
C TRP A 587 -20.22 -15.63 -10.36
N ILE A 588 -21.16 -15.59 -11.32
CA ILE A 588 -21.59 -14.37 -12.01
C ILE A 588 -22.96 -14.04 -11.42
N THR A 589 -23.12 -12.87 -10.81
CA THR A 589 -24.28 -12.54 -10.00
C THR A 589 -24.88 -11.21 -10.44
N LEU A 590 -26.20 -11.19 -10.62
CA LEU A 590 -27.00 -9.97 -10.73
C LEU A 590 -27.87 -9.77 -9.49
N ARG A 591 -28.15 -8.50 -9.20
CA ARG A 591 -29.04 -8.07 -8.11
C ARG A 591 -30.21 -7.26 -8.67
N GLU A 592 -31.24 -7.08 -7.88
CA GLU A 592 -32.33 -6.12 -8.08
C GLU A 592 -32.31 -5.04 -7.00
N GLY A 593 -33.18 -4.03 -7.13
CA GLY A 593 -33.31 -2.93 -6.18
C GLY A 593 -32.15 -1.91 -6.32
N ALA A 594 -31.67 -1.41 -5.19
CA ALA A 594 -30.65 -0.36 -5.14
C ALA A 594 -29.32 -0.72 -5.81
N GLN A 595 -29.04 -2.02 -5.98
CA GLN A 595 -27.80 -2.52 -6.57
C GLN A 595 -28.03 -3.22 -7.93
N ALA A 596 -29.13 -2.89 -8.62
CA ALA A 596 -29.46 -3.52 -9.90
C ALA A 596 -28.45 -3.23 -11.03
N ASP A 597 -27.67 -2.18 -10.90
CA ASP A 597 -26.63 -1.76 -11.85
C ASP A 597 -25.23 -2.31 -11.54
N ARG A 598 -25.13 -3.29 -10.63
CA ARG A 598 -23.88 -3.98 -10.28
C ARG A 598 -23.88 -5.43 -10.77
N ILE A 599 -22.74 -5.84 -11.33
CA ILE A 599 -22.44 -7.23 -11.71
C ILE A 599 -21.30 -7.71 -10.81
N ASP A 600 -21.53 -8.75 -10.02
CA ASP A 600 -20.50 -9.33 -9.17
C ASP A 600 -19.88 -10.56 -9.86
N LEU A 601 -18.55 -10.61 -9.90
CA LEU A 601 -17.76 -11.74 -10.39
C LEU A 601 -16.90 -12.26 -9.23
N VAL A 602 -17.32 -13.36 -8.61
CA VAL A 602 -16.59 -13.99 -7.51
C VAL A 602 -15.88 -15.22 -8.05
N ASN A 603 -14.57 -15.32 -7.80
CA ASN A 603 -13.75 -16.42 -8.29
C ASN A 603 -13.15 -17.19 -7.10
N ASP A 604 -13.22 -18.52 -7.18
CA ASP A 604 -12.51 -19.47 -6.34
C ASP A 604 -11.57 -20.26 -7.25
N ILE A 605 -10.28 -20.12 -7.06
CA ILE A 605 -9.25 -20.63 -7.96
C ILE A 605 -8.28 -21.51 -7.18
N ASP A 606 -8.28 -22.80 -7.49
CA ASP A 606 -7.24 -23.73 -7.07
C ASP A 606 -6.15 -23.77 -8.17
N TRP A 607 -5.08 -22.98 -7.91
CA TRP A 607 -4.02 -22.76 -8.89
C TRP A 607 -2.90 -23.78 -8.75
N GLN A 608 -2.72 -24.63 -9.78
CA GLN A 608 -1.68 -25.66 -9.82
C GLN A 608 -0.74 -25.51 -11.03
N SER A 609 -0.76 -24.35 -11.69
CA SER A 609 0.09 -24.08 -12.84
C SER A 609 1.38 -23.35 -12.45
N SER A 610 2.51 -23.70 -13.07
CA SER A 610 3.82 -23.06 -12.87
C SER A 610 4.17 -22.19 -14.07
N ASN A 611 5.00 -21.17 -13.88
CA ASN A 611 5.51 -20.27 -14.91
C ASN A 611 4.41 -19.69 -15.82
N ALA A 612 3.25 -19.43 -15.26
CA ALA A 612 2.07 -18.94 -15.96
C ALA A 612 1.51 -17.69 -15.30
N LEU A 613 0.73 -16.91 -16.05
CA LEU A 613 0.02 -15.73 -15.57
C LEU A 613 -1.47 -15.90 -15.84
N LEU A 614 -2.30 -15.58 -14.86
CA LEU A 614 -3.76 -15.49 -15.01
C LEU A 614 -4.18 -14.03 -14.94
N LYS A 615 -5.02 -13.60 -15.89
CA LYS A 615 -5.62 -12.27 -15.91
C LYS A 615 -7.13 -12.36 -16.07
N ALA A 616 -7.87 -11.38 -15.54
CA ALA A 616 -9.24 -11.12 -15.92
C ALA A 616 -9.24 -10.06 -17.01
N GLU A 617 -9.85 -10.36 -18.17
CA GLU A 617 -9.95 -9.46 -19.30
C GLU A 617 -11.36 -8.89 -19.41
N PHE A 618 -11.47 -7.56 -19.56
CA PHE A 618 -12.71 -6.82 -19.72
C PHE A 618 -12.68 -6.01 -21.03
N PRO A 619 -12.84 -6.65 -22.18
CA PRO A 619 -12.85 -5.96 -23.48
C PRO A 619 -14.17 -5.23 -23.66
N LEU A 620 -14.25 -3.99 -23.19
CA LEU A 620 -15.45 -3.16 -23.25
C LEU A 620 -15.56 -2.42 -24.58
N SER A 621 -16.81 -2.11 -25.01
CA SER A 621 -17.12 -1.35 -26.21
C SER A 621 -16.90 0.16 -26.07
N VAL A 622 -16.26 0.60 -25.00
CA VAL A 622 -15.87 1.98 -24.73
C VAL A 622 -14.38 2.15 -24.93
N SER A 623 -13.96 3.28 -25.45
CA SER A 623 -12.56 3.72 -25.46
C SER A 623 -12.47 5.08 -24.82
N ASN A 624 -11.50 5.27 -23.93
CA ASN A 624 -11.12 6.57 -23.41
C ASN A 624 -9.68 6.84 -23.81
N LEU A 625 -9.47 7.88 -24.61
CA LEU A 625 -8.15 8.29 -25.09
C LEU A 625 -7.42 9.18 -24.09
N SER A 626 -8.07 9.53 -22.98
CA SER A 626 -7.50 10.41 -21.95
C SER A 626 -7.60 9.75 -20.59
N LEU A 627 -6.44 9.53 -19.97
CA LEU A 627 -6.36 9.03 -18.58
C LEU A 627 -6.93 10.03 -17.56
N ILE A 628 -6.92 11.32 -17.89
CA ILE A 628 -7.47 12.37 -17.03
C ILE A 628 -8.98 12.18 -16.77
N HIS A 629 -9.73 11.70 -17.76
CA HIS A 629 -11.15 11.41 -17.59
C HIS A 629 -11.45 10.13 -16.78
N ILE A 630 -10.42 9.35 -16.46
CA ILE A 630 -10.53 8.17 -15.59
C ILE A 630 -10.19 8.53 -14.15
N SER A 631 -9.23 9.42 -13.97
CA SER A 631 -8.71 9.81 -12.65
C SER A 631 -9.40 11.03 -12.02
N GLU A 632 -10.13 11.81 -12.80
CA GLU A 632 -10.91 12.96 -12.32
C GLU A 632 -12.41 12.73 -12.60
N PRO A 633 -13.14 12.05 -11.70
CA PRO A 633 -14.59 11.99 -11.82
C PRO A 633 -15.16 13.40 -11.59
N THR A 634 -15.73 13.95 -12.63
CA THR A 634 -16.52 15.18 -12.57
C THR A 634 -17.85 14.94 -11.85
#